data_7ec1b036b57bced45c353eeca278b7b5
#
_entry.id   7ec1b036b57bced45c353eeca278b7b5
#
_cell.length_a   1.000
_cell.length_b   1.000
_cell.length_c   1.000
_cell.angle_alpha   90.00
_cell.angle_beta   90.00
_cell.angle_gamma   90.00
#
_symmetry.space_group_name_H-M   'P 1'
#
loop_
_entity.id
_entity.type
_entity.pdbx_description
1 polymer ?
#
loop_
_entity_poly.entity_id
_entity_poly.type
_entity_poly.pdbx_seq_one_letter_code
_entity_poly.pdbx_strand_id
1 'polypeptide(L)'
;MNSETTTDTQFESSKRGTIYFIREGDFSGNPVSDFVKIGLTGLDRTAAERVKDIMTGNPRELYVHYSLAVPFAQDIETAMRYEFLFELANLEWHHFPKGAGRQLDEAIEYCQKISEEFAQFEKIYLEAKRLEEVLPSRDMIPTSSVAQLWSDSYVLHHHVAKRAKDATAKKRKSAKAIVKQGGEAPEGTKVTDQVRSPIDYDKFEAENGELADKYRKKKWGGTLNVFAVRGAMDMEKLNRSPVFRRVTDEVVKFEAIMERESQDPSEDLYSESYRQLLVIQQIAKHSEFRKKVADWNLKVLCGESLGIDGICEWDRVVSMVRDTERLKKEQMDVLNSYRKASTIIVRTDIEKASKGKQRG
;
A
#
# COMPACT_ATOMS: atom_id res chain seq x y z
N MET A 1 -21.07 -18.88 30.80
CA MET A 1 -21.81 -17.96 29.91
C MET A 1 -20.79 -17.28 29.03
N ASN A 2 -20.74 -17.73 27.80
CA ASN A 2 -19.70 -17.37 26.82
C ASN A 2 -19.95 -15.97 26.28
N SER A 3 -19.04 -15.06 26.55
CA SER A 3 -18.91 -13.81 25.79
C SER A 3 -17.99 -14.08 24.60
N GLU A 4 -18.57 -14.61 23.53
CA GLU A 4 -17.89 -14.75 22.23
C GLU A 4 -17.64 -13.39 21.63
N THR A 5 -16.40 -13.08 21.54
CA THR A 5 -15.57 -12.33 20.61
C THR A 5 -16.26 -11.86 19.32
N THR A 6 -16.85 -10.65 19.37
CA THR A 6 -17.43 -9.94 18.21
C THR A 6 -16.43 -9.05 17.47
N THR A 7 -15.12 -9.15 17.76
CA THR A 7 -14.09 -8.29 17.17
C THR A 7 -13.48 -8.81 15.87
N ASP A 8 -13.58 -10.11 15.57
CA ASP A 8 -12.91 -10.70 14.40
C ASP A 8 -13.62 -10.43 13.06
N THR A 9 -14.93 -10.35 13.05
CA THR A 9 -15.72 -10.26 11.82
C THR A 9 -15.59 -8.91 11.08
N GLN A 10 -15.38 -7.80 11.78
CA GLN A 10 -15.30 -6.47 11.15
C GLN A 10 -13.96 -6.18 10.47
N PHE A 11 -12.87 -6.79 10.93
CA PHE A 11 -11.55 -6.56 10.35
C PHE A 11 -11.33 -7.36 9.06
N GLU A 12 -11.90 -8.54 8.95
CA GLU A 12 -11.84 -9.41 7.78
C GLU A 12 -12.57 -8.84 6.57
N SER A 13 -13.74 -8.22 6.77
CA SER A 13 -14.54 -7.67 5.66
C SER A 13 -13.84 -6.55 4.90
N SER A 14 -12.98 -5.75 5.55
CA SER A 14 -12.29 -4.62 4.92
C SER A 14 -11.16 -5.01 3.95
N LYS A 15 -10.69 -6.26 3.99
CA LYS A 15 -9.62 -6.75 3.12
C LYS A 15 -10.12 -7.63 1.98
N ARG A 16 -11.32 -8.18 2.10
CA ARG A 16 -11.96 -8.96 1.04
C ARG A 16 -12.60 -8.04 0.01
N GLY A 17 -12.67 -8.49 -1.22
CA GLY A 17 -13.31 -7.76 -2.31
C GLY A 17 -13.38 -8.60 -3.56
N THR A 18 -13.71 -7.96 -4.67
CA THR A 18 -13.79 -8.60 -5.99
C THR A 18 -12.83 -7.92 -6.94
N ILE A 19 -11.91 -8.69 -7.52
CA ILE A 19 -11.13 -8.25 -8.69
C ILE A 19 -12.02 -8.40 -9.91
N TYR A 20 -12.03 -7.41 -10.78
CA TYR A 20 -12.80 -7.43 -12.02
C TYR A 20 -11.94 -7.05 -13.23
N PHE A 21 -12.32 -7.61 -14.37
CA PHE A 21 -11.79 -7.32 -15.69
C PHE A 21 -12.93 -6.76 -16.53
N ILE A 22 -12.85 -5.48 -16.89
CA ILE A 22 -13.86 -4.77 -17.68
C ILE A 22 -13.32 -4.56 -19.09
N ARG A 23 -14.17 -4.80 -20.10
CA ARG A 23 -13.88 -4.53 -21.51
C ARG A 23 -14.87 -3.55 -22.10
N GLU A 24 -14.43 -2.91 -23.18
CA GLU A 24 -15.32 -2.14 -24.06
C GLU A 24 -15.99 -3.06 -25.06
N GLY A 25 -17.30 -2.90 -25.25
CA GLY A 25 -18.11 -3.66 -26.17
C GLY A 25 -18.92 -2.79 -27.12
N ASP A 26 -19.44 -3.42 -28.19
CA ASP A 26 -20.53 -2.89 -28.99
C ASP A 26 -21.88 -3.18 -28.33
N PHE A 27 -22.96 -2.68 -28.90
CA PHE A 27 -24.35 -2.92 -28.42
C PHE A 27 -24.77 -4.40 -28.45
N SER A 28 -23.98 -5.26 -29.10
CA SER A 28 -24.19 -6.72 -29.13
C SER A 28 -23.34 -7.46 -28.11
N GLY A 29 -22.52 -6.72 -27.30
CA GLY A 29 -21.64 -7.30 -26.29
C GLY A 29 -20.32 -7.87 -26.86
N ASN A 30 -20.02 -7.63 -28.14
CA ASN A 30 -18.74 -8.05 -28.72
C ASN A 30 -17.62 -7.07 -28.30
N PRO A 31 -16.41 -7.58 -27.96
CA PRO A 31 -15.28 -6.71 -27.64
C PRO A 31 -14.88 -5.86 -28.85
N VAL A 32 -14.79 -4.54 -28.64
CA VAL A 32 -14.41 -3.57 -29.69
C VAL A 32 -12.98 -3.08 -29.56
N SER A 33 -12.30 -3.44 -28.47
CA SER A 33 -10.90 -3.09 -28.24
C SER A 33 -10.15 -4.18 -27.49
N ASP A 34 -8.82 -4.15 -27.57
CA ASP A 34 -7.94 -5.03 -26.81
C ASP A 34 -7.55 -4.45 -25.45
N PHE A 35 -8.19 -3.34 -25.05
CA PHE A 35 -8.00 -2.75 -23.74
C PHE A 35 -8.90 -3.39 -22.70
N VAL A 36 -8.31 -3.66 -21.54
CA VAL A 36 -8.99 -4.26 -20.38
C VAL A 36 -8.68 -3.44 -19.15
N LYS A 37 -9.70 -3.02 -18.44
CA LYS A 37 -9.55 -2.40 -17.12
C LYS A 37 -9.51 -3.48 -16.06
N ILE A 38 -8.40 -3.57 -15.33
CA ILE A 38 -8.26 -4.42 -14.14
C ILE A 38 -8.43 -3.52 -12.92
N GLY A 39 -9.38 -3.88 -12.04
CA GLY A 39 -9.66 -3.10 -10.85
C GLY A 39 -10.31 -3.94 -9.76
N LEU A 40 -10.66 -3.29 -8.65
CA LEU A 40 -11.31 -3.92 -7.51
C LEU A 40 -12.56 -3.17 -7.06
N THR A 41 -13.44 -3.91 -6.38
CA THR A 41 -14.53 -3.35 -5.57
C THR A 41 -14.57 -4.04 -4.20
N GLY A 42 -15.15 -3.37 -3.18
CA GLY A 42 -15.39 -3.96 -1.87
C GLY A 42 -16.52 -5.00 -1.90
N LEU A 43 -16.75 -5.65 -0.76
CA LEU A 43 -17.84 -6.66 -0.63
C LEU A 43 -19.24 -6.04 -0.63
N ASP A 44 -19.34 -4.76 -0.33
CA ASP A 44 -20.58 -3.98 -0.31
C ASP A 44 -21.08 -3.62 -1.70
N ARG A 45 -20.34 -3.99 -2.75
CA ARG A 45 -20.61 -3.57 -4.12
C ARG A 45 -20.18 -4.61 -5.14
N THR A 46 -21.01 -4.83 -6.16
CA THR A 46 -20.71 -5.74 -7.27
C THR A 46 -19.86 -5.09 -8.36
N ALA A 47 -19.17 -5.92 -9.15
CA ALA A 47 -18.43 -5.45 -10.33
C ALA A 47 -19.37 -4.78 -11.36
N ALA A 48 -20.61 -5.30 -11.53
CA ALA A 48 -21.61 -4.73 -12.44
C ALA A 48 -22.07 -3.33 -12.00
N GLU A 49 -22.27 -3.09 -10.71
CA GLU A 49 -22.57 -1.75 -10.18
C GLU A 49 -21.41 -0.80 -10.40
N ARG A 50 -20.16 -1.29 -10.27
CA ARG A 50 -18.97 -0.49 -10.54
C ARG A 50 -18.86 -0.10 -12.01
N VAL A 51 -19.23 -0.99 -12.94
CA VAL A 51 -19.30 -0.69 -14.39
C VAL A 51 -20.24 0.46 -14.66
N LYS A 52 -21.44 0.48 -14.06
CA LYS A 52 -22.41 1.57 -14.25
C LYS A 52 -21.84 2.95 -13.92
N ASP A 53 -21.04 3.05 -12.85
CA ASP A 53 -20.40 4.33 -12.48
C ASP A 53 -19.35 4.78 -13.49
N ILE A 54 -18.60 3.80 -14.06
CA ILE A 54 -17.53 4.07 -15.01
C ILE A 54 -18.10 4.41 -16.40
N MET A 55 -19.26 3.86 -16.73
CA MET A 55 -19.95 4.14 -18.00
C MET A 55 -20.42 5.58 -18.14
N THR A 56 -20.62 6.30 -17.04
CA THR A 56 -21.06 7.71 -17.10
C THR A 56 -20.05 8.56 -17.88
N GLY A 57 -20.43 9.00 -19.07
CA GLY A 57 -19.58 9.79 -19.98
C GLY A 57 -18.67 8.97 -20.92
N ASN A 58 -18.73 7.64 -20.89
CA ASN A 58 -18.06 6.80 -21.88
C ASN A 58 -19.01 6.57 -23.08
N PRO A 59 -18.59 6.86 -24.33
CA PRO A 59 -19.42 6.63 -25.52
C PRO A 59 -19.55 5.15 -25.90
N ARG A 60 -18.77 4.24 -25.26
CA ARG A 60 -18.77 2.81 -25.51
C ARG A 60 -19.40 2.07 -24.35
N GLU A 61 -20.06 0.96 -24.64
CA GLU A 61 -20.55 0.06 -23.59
C GLU A 61 -19.37 -0.59 -22.86
N LEU A 62 -19.50 -0.69 -21.54
CA LEU A 62 -18.55 -1.41 -20.70
C LEU A 62 -19.26 -2.61 -20.10
N TYR A 63 -18.58 -3.76 -20.08
CA TYR A 63 -19.11 -4.97 -19.47
C TYR A 63 -18.04 -5.69 -18.64
N VAL A 64 -18.51 -6.43 -17.62
CA VAL A 64 -17.64 -7.29 -16.83
C VAL A 64 -17.34 -8.54 -17.65
N HIS A 65 -16.07 -8.68 -18.08
CA HIS A 65 -15.60 -9.86 -18.79
C HIS A 65 -15.33 -11.02 -17.81
N TYR A 66 -14.71 -10.70 -16.68
CA TYR A 66 -14.41 -11.68 -15.64
C TYR A 66 -14.41 -10.98 -14.27
N SER A 67 -14.77 -11.74 -13.22
CA SER A 67 -14.64 -11.26 -11.84
C SER A 67 -14.40 -12.41 -10.88
N LEU A 68 -13.63 -12.15 -9.81
CA LEU A 68 -13.25 -13.13 -8.80
C LEU A 68 -13.26 -12.49 -7.41
N ALA A 69 -14.02 -13.10 -6.47
CA ALA A 69 -14.00 -12.73 -5.07
C ALA A 69 -12.71 -13.24 -4.41
N VAL A 70 -11.99 -12.36 -3.72
CA VAL A 70 -10.64 -12.66 -3.23
C VAL A 70 -10.37 -12.06 -1.84
N PRO A 71 -9.48 -12.65 -1.04
CA PRO A 71 -8.91 -12.00 0.12
C PRO A 71 -7.86 -10.96 -0.33
N PHE A 72 -7.59 -9.94 0.48
CA PHE A 72 -6.58 -8.92 0.18
C PHE A 72 -6.72 -8.30 -1.22
N ALA A 73 -7.94 -7.97 -1.63
CA ALA A 73 -8.25 -7.52 -2.99
C ALA A 73 -7.34 -6.37 -3.47
N GLN A 74 -7.01 -5.41 -2.59
CA GLN A 74 -6.11 -4.29 -2.90
C GLN A 74 -4.67 -4.75 -3.18
N ASP A 75 -4.20 -5.76 -2.46
CA ASP A 75 -2.84 -6.28 -2.62
C ASP A 75 -2.76 -7.19 -3.86
N ILE A 76 -3.84 -7.94 -4.17
CA ILE A 76 -3.96 -8.72 -5.42
C ILE A 76 -4.01 -7.78 -6.63
N GLU A 77 -4.82 -6.70 -6.61
CA GLU A 77 -4.82 -5.69 -7.67
C GLU A 77 -3.41 -5.11 -7.88
N THR A 78 -2.69 -4.86 -6.79
CA THR A 78 -1.30 -4.39 -6.85
C THR A 78 -0.37 -5.42 -7.48
N ALA A 79 -0.52 -6.72 -7.15
CA ALA A 79 0.26 -7.80 -7.73
C ALA A 79 -0.04 -7.96 -9.23
N MET A 80 -1.32 -7.86 -9.64
CA MET A 80 -1.72 -7.85 -11.05
C MET A 80 -1.04 -6.71 -11.81
N ARG A 81 -1.10 -5.49 -11.30
CA ARG A 81 -0.44 -4.32 -11.92
C ARG A 81 1.08 -4.45 -11.98
N TYR A 82 1.70 -5.10 -11.00
CA TYR A 82 3.13 -5.37 -11.01
C TYR A 82 3.52 -6.38 -12.07
N GLU A 83 2.74 -7.46 -12.19
CA GLU A 83 2.98 -8.54 -13.16
C GLU A 83 2.77 -8.07 -14.60
N PHE A 84 1.69 -7.32 -14.85
CA PHE A 84 1.31 -6.83 -16.19
C PHE A 84 1.68 -5.34 -16.38
N LEU A 85 2.83 -4.94 -15.83
CA LEU A 85 3.28 -3.54 -15.85
C LEU A 85 3.61 -3.05 -17.27
N PHE A 86 4.08 -3.94 -18.16
CA PHE A 86 4.41 -3.60 -19.56
C PHE A 86 3.16 -3.50 -20.44
N GLU A 87 2.08 -4.16 -20.07
CA GLU A 87 0.78 -4.09 -20.73
C GLU A 87 -0.03 -2.86 -20.26
N LEU A 88 0.43 -2.17 -19.21
CA LEU A 88 -0.25 -1.01 -18.65
C LEU A 88 -0.22 0.17 -19.62
N ALA A 89 -1.34 0.42 -20.29
CA ALA A 89 -1.50 1.53 -21.23
C ALA A 89 -1.84 2.85 -20.51
N ASN A 90 -2.69 2.77 -19.48
CA ASN A 90 -3.08 3.92 -18.66
C ASN A 90 -3.57 3.40 -17.31
N LEU A 91 -2.86 3.70 -16.24
CA LEU A 91 -3.10 3.47 -14.81
C LEU A 91 -3.96 2.27 -14.35
N GLU A 92 -5.07 2.03 -15.00
CA GLU A 92 -6.03 0.96 -14.71
C GLU A 92 -6.38 0.16 -15.97
N TRP A 93 -5.96 0.61 -17.15
CA TRP A 93 -6.20 -0.05 -18.43
C TRP A 93 -4.94 -0.73 -18.93
N HIS A 94 -5.07 -1.99 -19.30
CA HIS A 94 -4.00 -2.82 -19.86
C HIS A 94 -4.33 -3.14 -21.32
N HIS A 95 -3.33 -3.21 -22.15
CA HIS A 95 -3.45 -3.55 -23.55
C HIS A 95 -3.02 -5.02 -23.77
N PHE A 96 -3.97 -5.87 -24.16
CA PHE A 96 -3.76 -7.28 -24.46
C PHE A 96 -4.08 -7.56 -25.93
N PRO A 97 -3.15 -7.25 -26.86
CA PRO A 97 -3.39 -7.38 -28.29
C PRO A 97 -3.55 -8.84 -28.70
N LYS A 98 -4.54 -9.15 -29.52
CA LYS A 98 -4.78 -10.49 -30.03
C LYS A 98 -3.58 -11.01 -30.85
N GLY A 99 -3.08 -12.19 -30.50
CA GLY A 99 -2.02 -12.86 -31.24
C GLY A 99 -0.62 -12.27 -31.08
N ALA A 100 -0.43 -11.27 -30.20
CA ALA A 100 0.87 -10.67 -29.93
C ALA A 100 1.02 -10.36 -28.44
N GLY A 101 2.20 -10.65 -27.88
CA GLY A 101 2.48 -10.41 -26.45
C GLY A 101 1.68 -11.31 -25.50
N ARG A 102 1.54 -10.87 -24.26
CA ARG A 102 0.75 -11.57 -23.23
C ARG A 102 -0.74 -11.41 -23.53
N GLN A 103 -1.50 -12.46 -23.25
CA GLN A 103 -2.92 -12.53 -23.55
C GLN A 103 -3.77 -12.26 -22.30
N LEU A 104 -5.02 -11.83 -22.51
CA LEU A 104 -5.97 -11.61 -21.41
C LEU A 104 -6.20 -12.88 -20.57
N ASP A 105 -6.25 -14.05 -21.22
CA ASP A 105 -6.45 -15.31 -20.51
C ASP A 105 -5.30 -15.62 -19.55
N GLU A 106 -4.06 -15.28 -19.90
CA GLU A 106 -2.91 -15.40 -18.98
C GLU A 106 -3.07 -14.48 -17.75
N ALA A 107 -3.65 -13.30 -17.93
CA ALA A 107 -3.92 -12.39 -16.82
C ALA A 107 -5.01 -12.93 -15.90
N ILE A 108 -6.03 -13.59 -16.44
CA ILE A 108 -7.09 -14.22 -15.68
C ILE A 108 -6.54 -15.45 -14.92
N GLU A 109 -5.79 -16.30 -15.58
CA GLU A 109 -5.13 -17.47 -14.95
C GLU A 109 -4.17 -17.03 -13.83
N TYR A 110 -3.37 -15.99 -14.07
CA TYR A 110 -2.51 -15.44 -13.04
C TYR A 110 -3.32 -14.91 -11.84
N CYS A 111 -4.43 -14.20 -12.09
CA CYS A 111 -5.32 -13.73 -11.03
C CYS A 111 -5.87 -14.90 -10.19
N GLN A 112 -6.29 -15.98 -10.81
CA GLN A 112 -6.75 -17.20 -10.11
C GLN A 112 -5.64 -17.80 -9.25
N LYS A 113 -4.47 -18.00 -9.83
CA LYS A 113 -3.31 -18.58 -9.15
C LYS A 113 -2.88 -17.77 -7.93
N ILE A 114 -2.73 -16.45 -8.07
CA ILE A 114 -2.32 -15.62 -6.92
C ILE A 114 -3.42 -15.52 -5.87
N SER A 115 -4.70 -15.65 -6.23
CA SER A 115 -5.80 -15.67 -5.28
C SER A 115 -5.73 -16.86 -4.35
N GLU A 116 -5.33 -18.03 -4.86
CA GLU A 116 -5.08 -19.24 -4.06
C GLU A 116 -3.90 -19.06 -3.10
N GLU A 117 -2.79 -18.45 -3.57
CA GLU A 117 -1.64 -18.10 -2.73
C GLU A 117 -2.06 -17.12 -1.60
N PHE A 118 -2.82 -16.10 -1.94
CA PHE A 118 -3.30 -15.10 -0.98
C PHE A 118 -4.30 -15.66 0.03
N ALA A 119 -5.07 -16.67 -0.33
CA ALA A 119 -5.92 -17.40 0.61
C ALA A 119 -5.10 -18.16 1.68
N GLN A 120 -3.88 -18.62 1.35
CA GLN A 120 -2.96 -19.17 2.34
C GLN A 120 -2.38 -18.08 3.24
N PHE A 121 -2.04 -16.92 2.69
CA PHE A 121 -1.57 -15.77 3.49
C PHE A 121 -2.64 -15.26 4.45
N GLU A 122 -3.92 -15.36 4.10
CA GLU A 122 -5.01 -15.00 5.00
C GLU A 122 -4.97 -15.83 6.31
N LYS A 123 -4.76 -17.14 6.20
CA LYS A 123 -4.63 -18.03 7.38
C LYS A 123 -3.44 -17.63 8.24
N ILE A 124 -2.29 -17.37 7.63
CA ILE A 124 -1.06 -16.94 8.33
C ILE A 124 -1.27 -15.58 9.00
N TYR A 125 -1.93 -14.67 8.31
CA TYR A 125 -2.27 -13.35 8.85
C TYR A 125 -3.18 -13.46 10.09
N LEU A 126 -4.23 -14.28 10.04
CA LEU A 126 -5.15 -14.47 11.15
C LEU A 126 -4.43 -15.07 12.36
N GLU A 127 -3.57 -16.05 12.15
CA GLU A 127 -2.77 -16.64 13.21
C GLU A 127 -1.75 -15.64 13.81
N ALA A 128 -1.07 -14.86 12.97
CA ALA A 128 -0.19 -13.79 13.44
C ALA A 128 -0.96 -12.76 14.27
N LYS A 129 -2.19 -12.43 13.89
CA LYS A 129 -3.06 -11.52 14.64
C LYS A 129 -3.48 -12.09 15.98
N ARG A 130 -3.86 -13.36 16.04
CA ARG A 130 -4.17 -14.06 17.30
C ARG A 130 -2.97 -14.00 18.26
N LEU A 131 -1.78 -14.26 17.75
CA LEU A 131 -0.54 -14.25 18.54
C LEU A 131 -0.13 -12.83 18.99
N GLU A 132 -0.51 -11.78 18.29
CA GLU A 132 -0.27 -10.39 18.74
C GLU A 132 -0.94 -10.07 20.08
N GLU A 133 -2.01 -10.79 20.43
CA GLU A 133 -2.78 -10.62 21.68
C GLU A 133 -2.33 -11.55 22.82
N VAL A 134 -1.25 -12.30 22.62
CA VAL A 134 -0.66 -13.19 23.60
C VAL A 134 0.62 -12.58 24.16
N LEU A 135 0.74 -12.50 25.49
CA LEU A 135 1.99 -12.06 26.13
C LEU A 135 3.11 -13.05 25.81
N PRO A 136 4.30 -12.56 25.41
CA PRO A 136 5.40 -13.46 25.08
C PRO A 136 5.95 -14.17 26.32
N SER A 137 6.37 -15.40 26.13
CA SER A 137 7.33 -16.02 27.03
C SER A 137 8.66 -15.26 26.99
N ARG A 138 9.55 -15.48 27.94
CA ARG A 138 10.88 -14.84 27.93
C ARG A 138 11.91 -15.60 27.09
N ASP A 139 11.49 -16.70 26.46
CA ASP A 139 12.38 -17.59 25.75
C ASP A 139 12.50 -17.21 24.27
N MET A 140 13.69 -17.44 23.73
CA MET A 140 13.94 -17.43 22.28
C MET A 140 13.88 -18.86 21.78
N ILE A 141 13.34 -19.05 20.57
CA ILE A 141 13.39 -20.36 19.91
C ILE A 141 14.61 -20.48 19.00
N PRO A 142 15.14 -21.69 18.79
CA PRO A 142 16.28 -21.88 17.87
C PRO A 142 15.94 -21.47 16.45
N THR A 143 16.95 -20.97 15.72
CA THR A 143 16.80 -20.64 14.30
C THR A 143 16.50 -21.87 13.46
N SER A 144 15.80 -21.68 12.36
CA SER A 144 15.53 -22.71 11.35
C SER A 144 15.77 -22.19 9.95
N SER A 145 15.94 -23.09 8.97
CA SER A 145 16.06 -22.72 7.57
C SER A 145 14.84 -21.96 7.05
N VAL A 146 13.65 -22.29 7.55
CA VAL A 146 12.40 -21.62 7.19
C VAL A 146 12.39 -20.18 7.75
N ALA A 147 12.82 -19.99 9.01
CA ALA A 147 12.94 -18.66 9.61
C ALA A 147 13.96 -17.80 8.85
N GLN A 148 15.09 -18.38 8.46
CA GLN A 148 16.10 -17.69 7.64
C GLN A 148 15.53 -17.26 6.27
N LEU A 149 14.76 -18.14 5.60
CA LEU A 149 14.11 -17.82 4.32
C LEU A 149 13.17 -16.61 4.46
N TRP A 150 12.35 -16.56 5.49
CA TRP A 150 11.42 -15.44 5.72
C TRP A 150 12.15 -14.17 6.15
N SER A 151 13.24 -14.27 6.92
CA SER A 151 14.11 -13.15 7.24
C SER A 151 14.72 -12.55 5.97
N ASP A 152 15.27 -13.38 5.10
CA ASP A 152 15.84 -12.94 3.82
C ASP A 152 14.79 -12.25 2.93
N SER A 153 13.59 -12.81 2.86
CA SER A 153 12.45 -12.21 2.16
C SER A 153 12.07 -10.85 2.75
N TYR A 154 11.97 -10.74 4.06
CA TYR A 154 11.68 -9.49 4.75
C TYR A 154 12.71 -8.40 4.43
N VAL A 155 14.01 -8.73 4.53
CA VAL A 155 15.13 -7.82 4.26
C VAL A 155 15.12 -7.36 2.81
N LEU A 156 14.97 -8.29 1.85
CA LEU A 156 14.87 -7.98 0.43
C LEU A 156 13.78 -6.94 0.17
N HIS A 157 12.57 -7.25 0.58
CA HIS A 157 11.42 -6.38 0.30
C HIS A 157 11.44 -5.07 1.10
N HIS A 158 12.09 -5.05 2.27
CA HIS A 158 12.38 -3.81 2.99
C HIS A 158 13.26 -2.86 2.15
N HIS A 159 14.33 -3.37 1.58
CA HIS A 159 15.26 -2.55 0.78
C HIS A 159 14.66 -2.11 -0.55
N VAL A 160 13.88 -2.96 -1.22
CA VAL A 160 13.13 -2.58 -2.43
C VAL A 160 12.18 -1.42 -2.12
N ALA A 161 11.37 -1.54 -1.08
CA ALA A 161 10.42 -0.49 -0.68
C ALA A 161 11.12 0.81 -0.26
N LYS A 162 12.25 0.71 0.46
CA LYS A 162 13.06 1.87 0.87
C LYS A 162 13.60 2.62 -0.35
N ARG A 163 14.20 1.92 -1.32
CA ARG A 163 14.76 2.54 -2.53
C ARG A 163 13.69 3.30 -3.32
N ALA A 164 12.50 2.74 -3.44
CA ALA A 164 11.38 3.40 -4.09
C ALA A 164 10.85 4.62 -3.31
N LYS A 165 10.85 4.56 -1.98
CA LYS A 165 10.50 5.71 -1.12
C LYS A 165 11.50 6.86 -1.29
N ASP A 166 12.79 6.55 -1.40
CA ASP A 166 13.83 7.56 -1.60
C ASP A 166 13.63 8.27 -2.94
N ALA A 167 13.32 7.55 -4.03
CA ALA A 167 12.97 8.14 -5.32
C ALA A 167 11.75 9.07 -5.23
N THR A 168 10.68 8.62 -4.55
CA THR A 168 9.47 9.43 -4.31
C THR A 168 9.79 10.70 -3.52
N ALA A 169 10.67 10.62 -2.51
CA ALA A 169 11.10 11.76 -1.72
C ALA A 169 11.89 12.78 -2.56
N LYS A 170 12.75 12.31 -3.48
CA LYS A 170 13.47 13.18 -4.43
C LYS A 170 12.49 13.99 -5.29
N LYS A 171 11.48 13.35 -5.91
CA LYS A 171 10.48 14.06 -6.73
C LYS A 171 9.69 15.09 -5.92
N ARG A 172 9.26 14.75 -4.70
CA ARG A 172 8.58 15.69 -3.80
C ARG A 172 9.46 16.90 -3.45
N LYS A 173 10.75 16.67 -3.20
CA LYS A 173 11.70 17.74 -2.89
C LYS A 173 11.90 18.67 -4.09
N SER A 174 12.03 18.13 -5.30
CA SER A 174 12.13 18.90 -6.54
C SER A 174 10.87 19.77 -6.76
N ALA A 175 9.68 19.16 -6.73
CA ALA A 175 8.42 19.89 -6.89
C ALA A 175 8.26 21.02 -5.87
N LYS A 176 8.61 20.77 -4.61
CA LYS A 176 8.58 21.81 -3.57
C LYS A 176 9.56 22.96 -3.84
N ALA A 177 10.74 22.67 -4.40
CA ALA A 177 11.73 23.69 -4.74
C ALA A 177 11.23 24.59 -5.87
N ILE A 178 10.65 24.00 -6.93
CA ILE A 178 10.08 24.73 -8.07
C ILE A 178 8.98 25.71 -7.61
N VAL A 179 8.01 25.23 -6.82
CA VAL A 179 6.94 26.08 -6.32
C VAL A 179 7.43 27.20 -5.39
N LYS A 180 8.44 26.93 -4.57
CA LYS A 180 9.06 27.95 -3.73
C LYS A 180 9.77 29.07 -4.52
N GLN A 181 10.23 28.76 -5.74
CA GLN A 181 10.84 29.71 -6.65
C GLN A 181 9.81 30.47 -7.52
N GLY A 182 8.51 30.26 -7.27
CA GLY A 182 7.43 30.90 -8.00
C GLY A 182 6.98 30.14 -9.26
N GLY A 183 7.51 28.94 -9.50
CA GLY A 183 7.06 28.06 -10.59
C GLY A 183 5.78 27.31 -10.25
N GLU A 184 5.09 26.78 -11.26
CA GLU A 184 3.95 25.89 -11.09
C GLU A 184 4.38 24.50 -10.60
N ALA A 185 3.48 23.80 -9.91
CA ALA A 185 3.74 22.43 -9.50
C ALA A 185 3.86 21.52 -10.75
N PRO A 186 4.96 20.74 -10.89
CA PRO A 186 5.13 19.83 -12.02
C PRO A 186 3.99 18.81 -12.11
N GLU A 187 3.73 18.31 -13.32
CA GLU A 187 2.71 17.27 -13.56
C GLU A 187 2.86 16.09 -12.59
N GLY A 188 1.72 15.59 -12.12
CA GLY A 188 1.66 14.49 -11.15
C GLY A 188 2.08 14.87 -9.73
N THR A 189 2.31 16.17 -9.45
CA THR A 189 2.58 16.65 -8.10
C THR A 189 1.60 17.75 -7.71
N LYS A 190 1.22 17.76 -6.43
CA LYS A 190 0.40 18.82 -5.85
C LYS A 190 1.10 19.41 -4.66
N VAL A 191 1.35 20.70 -4.71
CA VAL A 191 1.91 21.46 -3.58
C VAL A 191 0.81 22.34 -3.01
N THR A 192 0.51 22.15 -1.74
CA THR A 192 -0.57 22.89 -1.06
C THR A 192 -0.11 23.40 0.29
N ASP A 193 -0.55 24.59 0.64
CA ASP A 193 -0.44 25.09 1.98
C ASP A 193 -1.58 24.50 2.82
N GLN A 194 -1.21 23.78 3.86
CA GLN A 194 -2.16 23.20 4.79
C GLN A 194 -2.06 23.94 6.13
N VAL A 195 -3.12 24.64 6.50
CA VAL A 195 -3.24 25.21 7.84
C VAL A 195 -3.55 24.08 8.82
N ARG A 196 -2.71 23.88 9.81
CA ARG A 196 -2.90 22.92 10.88
C ARG A 196 -2.98 23.60 12.22
N SER A 197 -4.01 23.26 12.95
CA SER A 197 -4.18 23.63 14.36
C SER A 197 -4.42 22.33 15.14
N PRO A 198 -3.35 21.60 15.48
CA PRO A 198 -3.47 20.32 16.17
C PRO A 198 -3.98 20.52 17.59
N ILE A 199 -4.71 19.53 18.09
CA ILE A 199 -5.14 19.51 19.50
C ILE A 199 -3.93 19.17 20.37
N ASP A 200 -3.73 19.92 21.45
CA ASP A 200 -2.76 19.63 22.49
C ASP A 200 -3.35 18.61 23.49
N TYR A 201 -3.22 17.36 23.14
CA TYR A 201 -3.73 16.27 23.97
C TYR A 201 -3.02 16.15 25.32
N ASP A 202 -1.76 16.52 25.40
CA ASP A 202 -1.00 16.42 26.65
C ASP A 202 -1.50 17.46 27.65
N LYS A 203 -1.77 18.70 27.18
CA LYS A 203 -2.40 19.73 27.97
C LYS A 203 -3.83 19.36 28.37
N PHE A 204 -4.61 18.80 27.42
CA PHE A 204 -5.96 18.30 27.71
C PHE A 204 -5.95 17.25 28.84
N GLU A 205 -5.07 16.25 28.76
CA GLU A 205 -4.95 15.20 29.79
C GLU A 205 -4.51 15.75 31.14
N ALA A 206 -3.58 16.70 31.16
CA ALA A 206 -3.11 17.31 32.39
C ALA A 206 -4.23 18.06 33.13
N GLU A 207 -5.13 18.72 32.38
CA GLU A 207 -6.22 19.52 32.94
C GLU A 207 -7.53 18.75 33.16
N ASN A 208 -7.72 17.59 32.48
CA ASN A 208 -8.95 16.80 32.50
C ASN A 208 -8.67 15.30 32.72
N GLY A 209 -7.82 14.95 33.68
CA GLY A 209 -7.35 13.57 33.90
C GLY A 209 -8.49 12.53 34.00
N GLU A 210 -9.50 12.79 34.84
CA GLU A 210 -10.65 11.88 35.00
C GLU A 210 -11.45 11.69 33.71
N LEU A 211 -11.60 12.75 32.91
CA LEU A 211 -12.28 12.69 31.63
C LEU A 211 -11.42 11.93 30.61
N ALA A 212 -10.13 12.20 30.56
CA ALA A 212 -9.19 11.53 29.67
C ALA A 212 -9.14 10.02 29.91
N ASP A 213 -9.18 9.58 31.18
CA ASP A 213 -9.15 8.17 31.55
C ASP A 213 -10.37 7.37 31.04
N LYS A 214 -11.54 8.02 30.92
CA LYS A 214 -12.74 7.42 30.33
C LYS A 214 -12.56 7.09 28.84
N TYR A 215 -11.61 7.73 28.18
CA TYR A 215 -11.29 7.54 26.75
C TYR A 215 -9.99 6.76 26.53
N ARG A 216 -9.55 5.99 27.54
CA ARG A 216 -8.46 5.04 27.35
C ARG A 216 -9.00 3.68 26.92
N LYS A 217 -8.28 3.06 26.00
CA LYS A 217 -8.55 1.67 25.59
C LYS A 217 -7.31 0.83 25.65
N LYS A 218 -7.48 -0.42 25.99
CA LYS A 218 -6.42 -1.42 25.93
C LYS A 218 -6.02 -1.61 24.47
N LYS A 219 -4.76 -1.51 24.18
CA LYS A 219 -4.20 -1.75 22.86
C LYS A 219 -3.04 -2.72 22.97
N TRP A 220 -3.17 -3.82 22.26
CA TRP A 220 -2.05 -4.67 21.97
C TRP A 220 -1.17 -4.00 20.93
N GLY A 221 0.12 -4.03 21.13
CA GLY A 221 1.12 -3.52 20.23
C GLY A 221 2.37 -4.33 20.33
N GLY A 222 3.23 -4.14 19.35
CA GLY A 222 4.52 -4.80 19.33
C GLY A 222 5.19 -4.59 18.01
N THR A 223 6.50 -4.68 18.02
CA THR A 223 7.32 -4.50 16.83
C THR A 223 8.15 -5.74 16.62
N LEU A 224 8.02 -6.36 15.46
CA LEU A 224 8.94 -7.38 15.02
C LEU A 224 10.24 -6.70 14.54
N ASN A 225 11.32 -6.95 15.28
CA ASN A 225 12.65 -6.44 14.97
C ASN A 225 13.46 -7.54 14.28
N VAL A 226 13.54 -7.48 12.94
CA VAL A 226 14.38 -8.40 12.15
C VAL A 226 15.82 -7.88 12.19
N PHE A 227 16.75 -8.63 12.78
CA PHE A 227 18.11 -8.14 13.06
C PHE A 227 18.89 -7.83 11.79
N ALA A 228 18.75 -8.62 10.75
CA ALA A 228 19.45 -8.43 9.49
C ALA A 228 19.13 -7.08 8.78
N VAL A 229 18.02 -6.41 9.11
CA VAL A 229 17.71 -5.06 8.60
C VAL A 229 18.62 -4.00 9.21
N ARG A 230 19.12 -4.22 10.43
CA ARG A 230 19.97 -3.29 11.16
C ARG A 230 21.47 -3.50 10.89
N GLY A 231 21.84 -4.64 10.31
CA GLY A 231 23.21 -4.98 9.96
C GLY A 231 23.70 -4.30 8.68
N ALA A 232 24.97 -4.48 8.36
CA ALA A 232 25.50 -4.09 7.07
C ALA A 232 24.77 -4.84 5.95
N MET A 233 24.30 -4.07 4.96
CA MET A 233 23.54 -4.61 3.84
C MET A 233 24.47 -5.42 2.93
N ASP A 234 24.20 -6.71 2.77
CA ASP A 234 24.87 -7.53 1.75
C ASP A 234 24.33 -7.18 0.35
N MET A 235 24.99 -6.22 -0.27
CA MET A 235 24.63 -5.74 -1.61
C MET A 235 24.76 -6.83 -2.68
N GLU A 236 25.70 -7.76 -2.54
CA GLU A 236 25.88 -8.85 -3.49
C GLU A 236 24.66 -9.79 -3.45
N LYS A 237 24.24 -10.17 -2.27
CA LYS A 237 23.03 -11.00 -2.07
C LYS A 237 21.78 -10.30 -2.63
N LEU A 238 21.61 -9.00 -2.38
CA LEU A 238 20.47 -8.24 -2.89
C LEU A 238 20.50 -8.14 -4.42
N ASN A 239 21.65 -7.87 -5.01
CA ASN A 239 21.80 -7.75 -6.46
C ASN A 239 21.58 -9.08 -7.22
N ARG A 240 21.62 -10.23 -6.55
CA ARG A 240 21.18 -11.51 -7.15
C ARG A 240 19.68 -11.59 -7.33
N SER A 241 18.89 -10.82 -6.56
CA SER A 241 17.43 -10.82 -6.66
C SER A 241 16.94 -10.06 -7.90
N PRO A 242 16.12 -10.69 -8.77
CA PRO A 242 15.52 -10.01 -9.91
C PRO A 242 14.66 -8.80 -9.50
N VAL A 243 13.94 -8.88 -8.37
CA VAL A 243 13.08 -7.79 -7.88
C VAL A 243 13.91 -6.59 -7.45
N PHE A 244 15.03 -6.82 -6.77
CA PHE A 244 15.91 -5.71 -6.36
C PHE A 244 16.62 -5.07 -7.55
N ARG A 245 17.08 -5.87 -8.52
CA ARG A 245 17.64 -5.35 -9.78
C ARG A 245 16.60 -4.50 -10.51
N ARG A 246 15.40 -5.02 -10.69
CA ARG A 246 14.31 -4.30 -11.37
C ARG A 246 14.06 -2.92 -10.76
N VAL A 247 13.87 -2.82 -9.44
CA VAL A 247 13.67 -1.50 -8.81
C VAL A 247 14.89 -0.59 -8.95
N THR A 248 16.10 -1.16 -8.93
CA THR A 248 17.34 -0.40 -9.10
C THR A 248 17.41 0.18 -10.50
N ASP A 249 17.15 -0.61 -11.54
CA ASP A 249 17.18 -0.16 -12.93
C ASP A 249 16.12 0.94 -13.18
N GLU A 250 14.90 0.76 -12.65
CA GLU A 250 13.86 1.77 -12.79
C GLU A 250 14.18 3.06 -12.02
N VAL A 251 14.85 2.98 -10.86
CA VAL A 251 15.32 4.17 -10.12
C VAL A 251 16.45 4.87 -10.88
N VAL A 252 17.37 4.14 -11.48
CA VAL A 252 18.46 4.75 -12.32
C VAL A 252 17.86 5.50 -13.50
N LYS A 253 16.88 4.91 -14.21
CA LYS A 253 16.16 5.61 -15.28
C LYS A 253 15.49 6.88 -14.78
N PHE A 254 14.77 6.78 -13.66
CA PHE A 254 14.13 7.94 -13.04
C PHE A 254 15.11 9.05 -12.67
N GLU A 255 16.26 8.70 -12.09
CA GLU A 255 17.30 9.67 -11.71
C GLU A 255 17.88 10.38 -12.94
N ALA A 256 18.11 9.66 -14.04
CA ALA A 256 18.55 10.25 -15.30
C ALA A 256 17.51 11.22 -15.90
N ILE A 257 16.22 10.91 -15.81
CA ILE A 257 15.14 11.81 -16.25
C ILE A 257 15.11 13.06 -15.34
N MET A 258 15.20 12.89 -14.02
CA MET A 258 15.21 13.99 -13.05
C MET A 258 16.41 14.93 -13.25
N GLU A 259 17.55 14.41 -13.67
CA GLU A 259 18.73 15.22 -13.99
C GLU A 259 18.48 16.09 -15.23
N ARG A 260 17.94 15.51 -16.31
CA ARG A 260 17.51 16.29 -17.51
C ARG A 260 16.45 17.33 -17.16
N GLU A 261 15.43 16.95 -16.37
CA GLU A 261 14.39 17.86 -15.88
C GLU A 261 14.98 19.06 -15.10
N SER A 262 16.06 18.88 -14.37
CA SER A 262 16.71 19.95 -13.61
C SER A 262 17.55 20.91 -14.49
N GLN A 263 18.04 20.45 -15.65
CA GLN A 263 18.85 21.21 -16.59
C GLN A 263 17.98 21.97 -17.59
N ASP A 264 16.93 21.33 -18.08
CA ASP A 264 16.01 21.86 -19.09
C ASP A 264 14.55 21.49 -18.72
N PRO A 265 13.91 22.23 -17.81
CA PRO A 265 12.55 21.94 -17.36
C PRO A 265 11.56 22.05 -18.53
N SER A 266 10.87 20.95 -18.84
CA SER A 266 9.80 20.89 -19.82
C SER A 266 8.63 20.05 -19.35
N GLU A 267 7.43 20.29 -19.89
CA GLU A 267 6.22 19.54 -19.56
C GLU A 267 6.38 18.05 -19.91
N ASP A 268 7.04 17.74 -21.02
CA ASP A 268 7.32 16.37 -21.44
C ASP A 268 8.21 15.61 -20.44
N LEU A 269 9.27 16.26 -19.94
CA LEU A 269 10.15 15.66 -18.94
C LEU A 269 9.46 15.48 -17.59
N TYR A 270 8.58 16.42 -17.19
CA TYR A 270 7.76 16.26 -15.98
C TYR A 270 6.83 15.06 -16.10
N SER A 271 6.17 14.88 -17.25
CA SER A 271 5.32 13.72 -17.54
C SER A 271 6.11 12.43 -17.57
N GLU A 272 7.29 12.41 -18.19
CA GLU A 272 8.17 11.24 -18.27
C GLU A 272 8.62 10.81 -16.86
N SER A 273 9.13 11.75 -16.05
CA SER A 273 9.57 11.45 -14.69
C SER A 273 8.43 10.98 -13.79
N TYR A 274 7.23 11.52 -13.98
CA TYR A 274 6.05 11.09 -13.25
C TYR A 274 5.63 9.66 -13.61
N ARG A 275 5.56 9.31 -14.90
CA ARG A 275 5.26 7.94 -15.36
C ARG A 275 6.27 6.95 -14.80
N GLN A 276 7.55 7.29 -14.87
CA GLN A 276 8.62 6.46 -14.32
C GLN A 276 8.48 6.25 -12.80
N LEU A 277 8.09 7.30 -12.07
CA LEU A 277 7.83 7.20 -10.64
C LEU A 277 6.64 6.28 -10.33
N LEU A 278 5.58 6.28 -11.15
CA LEU A 278 4.43 5.37 -10.98
C LEU A 278 4.86 3.91 -11.10
N VAL A 279 5.75 3.58 -12.05
CA VAL A 279 6.35 2.23 -12.18
C VAL A 279 7.06 1.84 -10.89
N ILE A 280 7.94 2.70 -10.39
CA ILE A 280 8.69 2.47 -9.14
C ILE A 280 7.72 2.27 -7.95
N GLN A 281 6.65 3.05 -7.88
CA GLN A 281 5.64 2.92 -6.82
C GLN A 281 4.86 1.61 -6.88
N GLN A 282 4.58 1.06 -8.06
CA GLN A 282 3.95 -0.27 -8.16
C GLN A 282 4.87 -1.37 -7.63
N ILE A 283 6.16 -1.33 -7.99
CA ILE A 283 7.17 -2.26 -7.46
C ILE A 283 7.23 -2.15 -5.92
N ALA A 284 7.22 -0.92 -5.40
CA ALA A 284 7.24 -0.67 -3.95
C ALA A 284 6.03 -1.26 -3.23
N LYS A 285 4.82 -1.02 -3.75
CA LYS A 285 3.58 -1.54 -3.14
C LYS A 285 3.55 -3.05 -3.09
N HIS A 286 3.93 -3.71 -4.20
CA HIS A 286 4.06 -5.15 -4.24
C HIS A 286 5.05 -5.65 -3.19
N SER A 287 6.22 -5.02 -3.10
CA SER A 287 7.25 -5.39 -2.12
C SER A 287 6.81 -5.09 -0.67
N GLU A 288 6.07 -4.03 -0.42
CA GLU A 288 5.49 -3.76 0.91
C GLU A 288 4.53 -4.86 1.35
N PHE A 289 3.73 -5.41 0.44
CA PHE A 289 2.88 -6.57 0.75
C PHE A 289 3.72 -7.82 1.03
N ARG A 290 4.69 -8.16 0.17
CA ARG A 290 5.57 -9.31 0.39
C ARG A 290 6.35 -9.21 1.71
N LYS A 291 6.77 -8.01 2.09
CA LYS A 291 7.36 -7.75 3.41
C LYS A 291 6.39 -8.06 4.55
N LYS A 292 5.11 -7.66 4.43
CA LYS A 292 4.08 -8.00 5.42
C LYS A 292 3.87 -9.51 5.55
N VAL A 293 3.86 -10.23 4.42
CA VAL A 293 3.76 -11.70 4.42
C VAL A 293 4.93 -12.32 5.17
N ALA A 294 6.14 -11.82 4.95
CA ALA A 294 7.32 -12.29 5.69
C ALA A 294 7.23 -11.97 7.19
N ASP A 295 6.74 -10.77 7.56
CA ASP A 295 6.46 -10.37 8.94
C ASP A 295 5.48 -11.34 9.63
N TRP A 296 4.36 -11.67 8.98
CA TRP A 296 3.37 -12.59 9.52
C TRP A 296 3.92 -14.00 9.70
N ASN A 297 4.69 -14.50 8.74
CA ASN A 297 5.33 -15.81 8.83
C ASN A 297 6.34 -15.87 9.98
N LEU A 298 7.17 -14.85 10.14
CA LEU A 298 8.10 -14.77 11.28
C LEU A 298 7.36 -14.72 12.61
N LYS A 299 6.27 -13.95 12.71
CA LYS A 299 5.42 -13.90 13.92
C LYS A 299 4.80 -15.27 14.25
N VAL A 300 4.27 -15.97 13.24
CA VAL A 300 3.73 -17.32 13.42
C VAL A 300 4.83 -18.30 13.85
N LEU A 301 6.02 -18.20 13.27
CA LEU A 301 7.17 -19.00 13.68
C LEU A 301 7.65 -18.68 15.11
N CYS A 302 7.62 -17.41 15.54
CA CYS A 302 7.88 -17.04 16.94
C CYS A 302 6.87 -17.69 17.89
N GLY A 303 5.61 -17.86 17.46
CA GLY A 303 4.54 -18.35 18.32
C GLY A 303 4.38 -17.49 19.56
N GLU A 304 4.41 -18.10 20.74
CA GLU A 304 4.35 -17.41 22.04
C GLU A 304 5.73 -16.98 22.57
N SER A 305 6.82 -17.29 21.88
CA SER A 305 8.18 -16.93 22.27
C SER A 305 8.50 -15.47 22.02
N LEU A 306 9.53 -14.95 22.69
CA LEU A 306 10.02 -13.57 22.51
C LEU A 306 10.59 -13.34 21.11
N GLY A 307 11.12 -14.39 20.46
CA GLY A 307 11.70 -14.28 19.12
C GLY A 307 12.36 -15.56 18.64
N ILE A 308 13.16 -15.41 17.59
CA ILE A 308 13.95 -16.48 16.98
C ILE A 308 15.42 -16.09 17.03
N ASP A 309 16.25 -16.95 17.61
CA ASP A 309 17.66 -16.72 17.82
C ASP A 309 18.38 -16.28 16.54
N GLY A 310 19.13 -15.18 16.60
CA GLY A 310 19.87 -14.63 15.46
C GLY A 310 19.01 -14.08 14.31
N ILE A 311 17.70 -14.19 14.36
CA ILE A 311 16.77 -13.77 13.29
C ILE A 311 15.99 -12.51 13.68
N CYS A 312 15.18 -12.60 14.73
CA CYS A 312 14.29 -11.52 15.14
C CYS A 312 13.87 -11.60 16.59
N GLU A 313 13.46 -10.44 17.10
CA GLU A 313 12.78 -10.29 18.38
C GLU A 313 11.40 -9.66 18.13
N TRP A 314 10.38 -10.24 18.76
CA TRP A 314 9.01 -9.75 18.68
C TRP A 314 8.52 -9.28 20.03
N ASP A 315 8.74 -8.01 20.29
CA ASP A 315 8.25 -7.36 21.49
C ASP A 315 6.73 -7.15 21.40
N ARG A 316 5.98 -7.78 22.32
CA ARG A 316 4.53 -7.66 22.44
C ARG A 316 4.19 -7.03 23.77
N VAL A 317 3.57 -5.88 23.72
CA VAL A 317 3.22 -5.11 24.91
C VAL A 317 1.74 -4.76 24.91
N VAL A 318 1.18 -4.68 26.08
CA VAL A 318 -0.16 -4.16 26.31
C VAL A 318 -0.05 -2.78 26.90
N SER A 319 -0.63 -1.81 26.27
CA SER A 319 -0.66 -0.43 26.77
C SER A 319 -2.09 0.11 26.81
N MET A 320 -2.34 1.02 27.75
CA MET A 320 -3.54 1.83 27.74
C MET A 320 -3.27 3.06 26.88
N VAL A 321 -3.95 3.15 25.73
CA VAL A 321 -3.80 4.26 24.79
C VAL A 321 -5.07 5.08 24.75
N ARG A 322 -4.93 6.37 24.39
CA ARG A 322 -6.08 7.25 24.18
C ARG A 322 -6.90 6.75 22.98
N ASP A 323 -8.21 6.60 23.17
CA ASP A 323 -9.16 6.39 22.07
C ASP A 323 -9.51 7.73 21.44
N THR A 324 -8.61 8.20 20.60
CA THR A 324 -8.70 9.55 19.99
C THR A 324 -9.95 9.70 19.11
N GLU A 325 -10.42 8.64 18.48
CA GLU A 325 -11.60 8.69 17.62
C GLU A 325 -12.87 8.84 18.45
N ARG A 326 -13.03 8.03 19.49
CA ARG A 326 -14.14 8.12 20.41
C ARG A 326 -14.13 9.47 21.15
N LEU A 327 -12.96 9.89 21.65
CA LEU A 327 -12.79 11.19 22.32
C LEU A 327 -13.18 12.36 21.40
N LYS A 328 -12.74 12.36 20.14
CA LYS A 328 -13.14 13.39 19.17
C LYS A 328 -14.65 13.38 18.90
N LYS A 329 -15.23 12.18 18.73
CA LYS A 329 -16.65 12.03 18.45
C LYS A 329 -17.54 12.59 19.58
N GLU A 330 -17.13 12.37 20.82
CA GLU A 330 -17.96 12.67 21.99
C GLU A 330 -17.60 14.00 22.69
N GLN A 331 -16.36 14.53 22.50
CA GLN A 331 -15.83 15.66 23.25
C GLN A 331 -15.16 16.74 22.36
N MET A 332 -15.58 16.88 21.10
CA MET A 332 -14.94 17.82 20.18
C MET A 332 -15.01 19.26 20.68
N ASP A 333 -16.10 19.67 21.33
CA ASP A 333 -16.27 21.03 21.82
C ASP A 333 -15.24 21.36 22.92
N VAL A 334 -15.02 20.43 23.84
CA VAL A 334 -13.98 20.54 24.86
C VAL A 334 -12.60 20.57 24.23
N LEU A 335 -12.32 19.67 23.28
CA LEU A 335 -11.03 19.57 22.60
C LEU A 335 -10.67 20.81 21.78
N ASN A 336 -11.65 21.56 21.29
CA ASN A 336 -11.40 22.77 20.53
C ASN A 336 -10.73 23.87 21.38
N SER A 337 -10.94 23.89 22.69
CA SER A 337 -10.25 24.84 23.62
C SER A 337 -8.75 24.50 23.77
N TYR A 338 -8.33 23.29 23.40
CA TYR A 338 -6.94 22.81 23.46
C TYR A 338 -6.24 22.84 22.10
N ARG A 339 -6.77 23.57 21.11
CA ARG A 339 -6.06 23.70 19.82
C ARG A 339 -4.84 24.59 19.98
N LYS A 340 -3.71 24.09 19.48
CA LYS A 340 -2.47 24.88 19.33
C LYS A 340 -2.66 25.97 18.28
N ALA A 341 -1.84 27.01 18.35
CA ALA A 341 -1.79 28.01 17.30
C ALA A 341 -1.66 27.40 15.91
N SER A 342 -2.38 27.98 14.96
CA SER A 342 -2.36 27.51 13.58
C SER A 342 -0.98 27.68 12.97
N THR A 343 -0.49 26.65 12.31
CA THR A 343 0.75 26.66 11.53
C THR A 343 0.46 26.33 10.08
N ILE A 344 1.16 26.99 9.16
CA ILE A 344 1.09 26.69 7.74
C ILE A 344 2.18 25.66 7.43
N ILE A 345 1.76 24.52 6.90
CA ILE A 345 2.68 23.45 6.47
C ILE A 345 2.55 23.30 4.96
N VAL A 346 3.65 23.47 4.25
CA VAL A 346 3.71 23.20 2.80
C VAL A 346 3.77 21.70 2.61
N ARG A 347 2.68 21.14 2.09
CA ARG A 347 2.56 19.72 1.77
C ARG A 347 2.76 19.50 0.27
N THR A 348 3.58 18.51 -0.08
CA THR A 348 3.77 18.06 -1.45
C THR A 348 3.31 16.62 -1.56
N ASP A 349 2.27 16.38 -2.33
CA ASP A 349 1.72 15.07 -2.61
C ASP A 349 2.06 14.69 -4.07
N ILE A 350 2.39 13.41 -4.27
CA ILE A 350 2.36 12.83 -5.62
C ILE A 350 0.90 12.50 -5.89
N GLU A 351 0.34 13.10 -6.91
CA GLU A 351 -1.04 12.81 -7.27
C GLU A 351 -1.17 11.33 -7.62
N LYS A 352 -2.23 10.71 -7.11
CA LYS A 352 -2.71 9.49 -7.74
C LYS A 352 -3.13 9.94 -9.13
N ALA A 353 -2.53 9.33 -10.16
CA ALA A 353 -2.86 9.68 -11.52
C ALA A 353 -4.36 9.91 -11.66
N SER A 354 -4.71 11.13 -11.96
CA SER A 354 -6.10 11.57 -12.00
C SER A 354 -6.83 10.74 -13.04
N LYS A 355 -8.05 10.30 -12.70
CA LYS A 355 -9.04 9.90 -13.68
C LYS A 355 -9.06 11.04 -14.72
N GLY A 356 -8.57 10.74 -15.92
CA GLY A 356 -8.32 11.76 -16.96
C GLY A 356 -9.45 12.77 -17.06
N LYS A 357 -9.14 14.01 -16.78
CA LYS A 357 -9.82 15.09 -17.49
C LYS A 357 -9.31 14.99 -18.93
N GLN A 358 -10.08 14.30 -19.77
CA GLN A 358 -9.99 14.53 -21.20
C GLN A 358 -10.21 16.04 -21.38
N ARG A 359 -9.13 16.76 -21.68
CA ARG A 359 -9.26 18.06 -22.32
C ARG A 359 -9.80 17.74 -23.71
N GLY A 360 -11.03 18.16 -23.97
CA GLY A 360 -11.69 18.10 -25.26
C GLY A 360 -10.95 18.93 -26.30
#